data_1d7ff90fe05beab2df3d3a7614e5bfdb
#
_entry.id   1d7ff90fe05beab2df3d3a7614e5bfdb
#
_cell.length_a   1.000
_cell.length_b   1.000
_cell.length_c   1.000
_cell.angle_alpha   90.00
_cell.angle_beta   90.00
_cell.angle_gamma   90.00
#
_symmetry.space_group_name_H-M   'P 1'
#
loop_
_entity.id
_entity.type
_entity.pdbx_description
1 polymer ?
#
loop_
_entity_poly.entity_id
_entity_poly.type
_entity_poly.pdbx_seq_one_letter_code
_entity_poly.pdbx_strand_id
1 'polypeptide(L)'
;MKHKLKTILFIGLALIALLGMTACPNAAGGGGDALADKTENVEGIQFTMKGIAAVTNGNVGHSDYSNPSSGGKNAPHTVSLSAYLIGETEVTQELYQAVMSNKPSSFNDNPESGEEQTKRPVERVSWYDCIAFCNKLSLKLGLEQCYTVTVGGNPIDFSTLAYNAIPAIDNADWNNTAFDGSKNGFRLPTEAEWEWAAKGGTDDKWAGTDTKSKLKNYAWYNANSGSKTHEVKKKKQPNGYDLYNMSGNVQEWCWDWYSASTPASGQTDPIGVEDGTFRIIRGGSWYDNEDKAACAYRNGNKPFDTSTSRGFRVVCRP
;
A
#
# COMPACT_ATOMS: atom_id res chain seq x y z
N MET A 1 -14.02 52.36 -55.71
CA MET A 1 -13.35 51.05 -55.73
C MET A 1 -13.55 50.39 -54.34
N LYS A 2 -14.39 49.35 -54.28
CA LYS A 2 -14.79 48.68 -53.02
C LYS A 2 -13.98 47.41 -52.91
N HIS A 3 -13.06 47.30 -51.92
CA HIS A 3 -12.40 46.05 -51.59
C HIS A 3 -13.28 45.25 -50.62
N LYS A 4 -13.70 44.07 -51.09
CA LYS A 4 -14.37 43.05 -50.26
C LYS A 4 -13.34 42.23 -49.49
N LEU A 5 -13.38 42.32 -48.17
CA LEU A 5 -12.62 41.45 -47.27
C LEU A 5 -13.35 40.11 -47.20
N LYS A 6 -12.68 39.01 -47.57
CA LYS A 6 -13.18 37.64 -47.39
C LYS A 6 -12.71 37.11 -46.04
N THR A 7 -13.63 36.91 -45.16
CA THR A 7 -13.39 36.22 -43.89
C THR A 7 -13.36 34.70 -44.17
N ILE A 8 -12.22 34.07 -43.91
CA ILE A 8 -12.05 32.59 -43.96
C ILE A 8 -12.31 32.06 -42.56
N LEU A 9 -13.36 31.32 -42.41
CA LEU A 9 -13.76 30.60 -41.18
C LEU A 9 -12.99 29.28 -41.16
N PHE A 10 -12.01 29.13 -40.26
CA PHE A 10 -11.38 27.83 -39.98
C PHE A 10 -12.26 27.06 -38.99
N ILE A 11 -12.93 26.03 -39.48
CA ILE A 11 -13.58 25.04 -38.63
C ILE A 11 -12.52 24.00 -38.25
N GLY A 12 -11.99 24.09 -37.03
CA GLY A 12 -11.12 23.08 -36.47
C GLY A 12 -11.92 21.84 -36.07
N LEU A 13 -11.77 20.78 -36.85
CA LEU A 13 -12.32 19.47 -36.52
C LEU A 13 -11.46 18.84 -35.41
N ALA A 14 -11.92 18.86 -34.17
CA ALA A 14 -11.28 18.13 -33.08
C ALA A 14 -11.60 16.65 -33.24
N LEU A 15 -10.62 15.87 -33.69
CA LEU A 15 -10.69 14.42 -33.76
C LEU A 15 -10.49 13.88 -32.32
N ILE A 16 -11.57 13.52 -31.64
CA ILE A 16 -11.50 12.77 -30.39
C ILE A 16 -11.20 11.33 -30.75
N ALA A 17 -9.93 10.94 -30.59
CA ALA A 17 -9.55 9.53 -30.66
C ALA A 17 -10.03 8.82 -29.39
N LEU A 18 -11.15 8.11 -29.46
CA LEU A 18 -11.56 7.13 -28.46
C LEU A 18 -10.59 5.95 -28.56
N LEU A 19 -9.53 5.96 -27.76
CA LEU A 19 -8.74 4.75 -27.51
C LEU A 19 -9.59 3.83 -26.64
N GLY A 20 -10.20 2.84 -27.27
CA GLY A 20 -10.86 1.74 -26.57
C GLY A 20 -9.82 0.96 -25.78
N MET A 21 -9.75 1.16 -24.47
CA MET A 21 -9.08 0.26 -23.55
C MET A 21 -9.93 -1.00 -23.45
N THR A 22 -9.49 -2.09 -24.05
CA THR A 22 -9.96 -3.42 -23.74
C THR A 22 -9.46 -3.76 -22.34
N ALA A 23 -10.29 -3.56 -21.32
CA ALA A 23 -10.07 -4.12 -20.01
C ALA A 23 -10.09 -5.65 -20.15
N CYS A 24 -9.01 -6.34 -19.80
CA CYS A 24 -9.04 -7.77 -19.56
C CYS A 24 -10.04 -8.03 -18.42
N PRO A 25 -11.03 -8.93 -18.59
CA PRO A 25 -11.91 -9.25 -17.47
C PRO A 25 -11.11 -10.02 -16.43
N ASN A 26 -11.05 -9.48 -15.21
CA ASN A 26 -10.55 -10.19 -14.03
C ASN A 26 -11.41 -11.44 -13.80
N ALA A 27 -10.88 -12.60 -14.20
CA ALA A 27 -11.53 -13.87 -13.99
C ALA A 27 -11.07 -14.44 -12.65
N ALA A 28 -11.82 -14.16 -11.57
CA ALA A 28 -11.98 -15.06 -10.42
C ALA A 28 -12.99 -14.49 -9.42
N GLY A 29 -14.20 -15.07 -9.38
CA GLY A 29 -15.03 -15.24 -8.20
C GLY A 29 -15.53 -13.99 -7.45
N GLY A 30 -16.47 -13.23 -8.05
CA GLY A 30 -17.21 -12.20 -7.34
C GLY A 30 -17.90 -11.27 -8.34
N GLY A 31 -19.23 -11.37 -8.47
CA GLY A 31 -20.01 -10.59 -9.43
C GLY A 31 -20.22 -9.14 -9.02
N GLY A 32 -19.15 -8.36 -8.86
CA GLY A 32 -19.19 -6.90 -8.74
C GLY A 32 -18.49 -6.27 -9.94
N ASP A 33 -18.97 -5.11 -10.41
CA ASP A 33 -18.31 -4.35 -11.47
C ASP A 33 -16.86 -4.06 -11.07
N ALA A 34 -15.93 -4.17 -12.03
CA ALA A 34 -14.52 -3.87 -11.79
C ALA A 34 -14.39 -2.41 -11.35
N LEU A 35 -13.78 -2.19 -10.18
CA LEU A 35 -13.48 -0.85 -9.70
C LEU A 35 -12.35 -0.26 -10.55
N ALA A 36 -12.58 0.91 -11.13
CA ALA A 36 -11.61 1.58 -11.98
C ALA A 36 -10.37 2.05 -11.17
N ASP A 37 -9.21 1.96 -11.79
CA ASP A 37 -7.98 2.57 -11.26
C ASP A 37 -8.11 4.09 -11.21
N LYS A 38 -7.37 4.71 -10.27
CA LYS A 38 -7.34 6.17 -10.10
C LYS A 38 -5.89 6.65 -10.07
N THR A 39 -5.58 7.70 -10.80
CA THR A 39 -4.29 8.38 -10.70
C THR A 39 -4.47 9.65 -9.87
N GLU A 40 -3.67 9.79 -8.83
CA GLU A 40 -3.63 10.96 -7.97
C GLU A 40 -2.38 11.80 -8.25
N ASN A 41 -2.44 13.09 -7.91
CA ASN A 41 -1.33 14.02 -8.07
C ASN A 41 -1.18 14.90 -6.83
N VAL A 42 0.00 14.87 -6.23
CA VAL A 42 0.37 15.74 -5.11
C VAL A 42 1.64 16.48 -5.48
N GLU A 43 1.55 17.83 -5.63
CA GLU A 43 2.69 18.70 -5.93
C GLU A 43 3.49 18.26 -7.18
N GLY A 44 2.81 17.71 -8.20
CA GLY A 44 3.43 17.19 -9.41
C GLY A 44 3.88 15.73 -9.35
N ILE A 45 3.84 15.09 -8.19
CA ILE A 45 4.13 13.67 -8.02
C ILE A 45 2.85 12.87 -8.29
N GLN A 46 2.89 12.05 -9.33
CA GLN A 46 1.78 11.16 -9.69
C GLN A 46 1.97 9.77 -9.11
N PHE A 47 0.89 9.18 -8.61
CA PHE A 47 0.85 7.79 -8.17
C PHE A 47 -0.51 7.15 -8.53
N THR A 48 -0.48 5.85 -8.79
CA THR A 48 -1.66 5.08 -9.21
C THR A 48 -2.23 4.29 -8.03
N MET A 49 -3.53 4.35 -7.90
CA MET A 49 -4.33 3.51 -7.00
C MET A 49 -5.08 2.47 -7.84
N LYS A 50 -4.84 1.19 -7.59
CA LYS A 50 -5.48 0.07 -8.29
C LYS A 50 -6.82 -0.28 -7.65
N GLY A 51 -7.84 -0.45 -8.48
CA GLY A 51 -9.18 -0.81 -8.02
C GLY A 51 -9.29 -2.29 -7.66
N ILE A 52 -9.64 -2.58 -6.42
CA ILE A 52 -9.93 -3.94 -5.94
C ILE A 52 -11.45 -4.06 -5.72
N ALA A 53 -12.09 -4.93 -6.50
CA ALA A 53 -13.52 -5.19 -6.36
C ALA A 53 -13.86 -5.80 -5.00
N ALA A 54 -15.08 -5.59 -4.54
CA ALA A 54 -15.58 -6.25 -3.34
C ALA A 54 -15.52 -7.78 -3.49
N VAL A 55 -15.25 -8.46 -2.40
CA VAL A 55 -15.24 -9.93 -2.35
C VAL A 55 -16.08 -10.43 -1.19
N THR A 56 -16.79 -11.52 -1.42
CA THR A 56 -17.54 -12.24 -0.38
C THR A 56 -16.94 -13.62 -0.18
N ASN A 57 -16.56 -13.93 1.06
CA ASN A 57 -15.92 -15.19 1.45
C ASN A 57 -14.66 -15.52 0.62
N GLY A 58 -13.85 -14.51 0.31
CA GLY A 58 -12.57 -14.70 -0.35
C GLY A 58 -11.58 -15.48 0.52
N ASN A 59 -10.85 -16.43 -0.06
CA ASN A 59 -9.87 -17.24 0.67
C ASN A 59 -8.56 -16.46 0.86
N VAL A 60 -8.10 -16.39 2.10
CA VAL A 60 -6.79 -15.85 2.52
C VAL A 60 -6.10 -16.87 3.43
N GLY A 61 -4.85 -16.60 3.80
CA GLY A 61 -4.01 -17.58 4.50
C GLY A 61 -3.41 -18.62 3.54
N HIS A 62 -2.57 -19.49 4.07
CA HIS A 62 -1.95 -20.58 3.32
C HIS A 62 -1.61 -21.75 4.28
N SER A 63 -1.67 -22.98 3.78
CA SER A 63 -1.44 -24.19 4.60
C SER A 63 -0.05 -24.23 5.24
N ASP A 64 0.98 -23.73 4.56
CA ASP A 64 2.35 -23.63 5.09
C ASP A 64 2.44 -22.74 6.35
N TYR A 65 1.48 -21.83 6.54
CA TYR A 65 1.41 -20.91 7.67
C TYR A 65 0.38 -21.30 8.74
N SER A 66 -0.14 -22.53 8.70
CA SER A 66 -0.96 -23.07 9.78
C SER A 66 -0.16 -23.22 11.09
N ASN A 67 1.13 -23.57 10.98
CA ASN A 67 2.09 -23.63 12.09
C ASN A 67 3.47 -23.21 11.58
N PRO A 68 3.70 -21.92 11.29
CA PRO A 68 4.97 -21.46 10.73
C PRO A 68 6.08 -21.57 11.76
N SER A 69 7.33 -21.72 11.27
CA SER A 69 8.54 -21.72 12.13
C SER A 69 8.85 -20.34 12.69
N SER A 70 8.34 -19.27 12.06
CA SER A 70 8.46 -17.89 12.51
C SER A 70 7.24 -17.08 12.05
N GLY A 71 6.94 -16.00 12.74
CA GLY A 71 5.75 -15.18 12.48
C GLY A 71 4.46 -15.78 13.10
N GLY A 72 3.34 -15.11 12.83
CA GLY A 72 2.02 -15.55 13.30
C GLY A 72 1.39 -16.62 12.42
N LYS A 73 0.50 -17.38 12.99
CA LYS A 73 -0.33 -18.35 12.25
C LYS A 73 -1.23 -17.63 11.26
N ASN A 74 -1.37 -18.21 10.09
CA ASN A 74 -2.25 -17.74 9.02
C ASN A 74 -2.74 -18.93 8.19
N ALA A 75 -3.41 -19.88 8.85
CA ALA A 75 -4.07 -20.99 8.17
C ALA A 75 -5.14 -20.48 7.19
N PRO A 76 -5.51 -21.25 6.16
CA PRO A 76 -6.58 -20.86 5.25
C PRO A 76 -7.87 -20.49 6.00
N HIS A 77 -8.42 -19.33 5.69
CA HIS A 77 -9.68 -18.81 6.24
C HIS A 77 -10.34 -17.86 5.24
N THR A 78 -11.58 -17.46 5.49
CA THR A 78 -12.32 -16.57 4.57
C THR A 78 -12.52 -15.17 5.13
N VAL A 79 -12.52 -14.18 4.24
CA VAL A 79 -12.86 -12.79 4.54
C VAL A 79 -13.82 -12.24 3.48
N SER A 80 -14.68 -11.31 3.87
CA SER A 80 -15.45 -10.46 2.94
C SER A 80 -14.90 -9.05 3.04
N LEU A 81 -14.64 -8.42 1.89
CA LEU A 81 -14.08 -7.07 1.83
C LEU A 81 -14.95 -6.20 0.92
N SER A 82 -15.28 -5.02 1.38
CA SER A 82 -15.84 -3.96 0.54
C SER A 82 -14.81 -3.52 -0.49
N ALA A 83 -15.25 -3.00 -1.64
CA ALA A 83 -14.35 -2.48 -2.67
C ALA A 83 -13.44 -1.37 -2.11
N TYR A 84 -12.19 -1.33 -2.57
CA TYR A 84 -11.21 -0.34 -2.16
C TYR A 84 -10.18 -0.07 -3.26
N LEU A 85 -9.52 1.05 -3.16
CA LEU A 85 -8.35 1.39 -3.98
C LEU A 85 -7.09 1.17 -3.17
N ILE A 86 -6.03 0.61 -3.78
CA ILE A 86 -4.73 0.36 -3.14
C ILE A 86 -3.60 0.90 -3.99
N GLY A 87 -2.58 1.47 -3.37
CA GLY A 87 -1.38 1.93 -4.06
C GLY A 87 -0.76 0.84 -4.92
N GLU A 88 -0.57 1.11 -6.22
CA GLU A 88 0.08 0.20 -7.17
C GLU A 88 1.45 -0.28 -6.66
N THR A 89 2.12 0.58 -5.90
CA THR A 89 3.43 0.35 -5.28
C THR A 89 3.42 0.79 -3.81
N GLU A 90 4.51 0.53 -3.12
CA GLU A 90 4.83 1.19 -1.86
C GLU A 90 4.91 2.72 -2.07
N VAL A 91 4.69 3.51 -1.01
CA VAL A 91 4.90 4.96 -1.01
C VAL A 91 6.36 5.26 -1.31
N THR A 92 6.62 6.07 -2.35
CA THR A 92 7.98 6.46 -2.75
C THR A 92 8.56 7.55 -1.86
N GLN A 93 9.90 7.69 -1.88
CA GLN A 93 10.60 8.76 -1.15
C GLN A 93 10.16 10.15 -1.60
N GLU A 94 9.93 10.37 -2.90
CA GLU A 94 9.45 11.65 -3.42
C GLU A 94 8.03 11.97 -2.95
N LEU A 95 7.10 10.98 -2.98
CA LEU A 95 5.74 11.17 -2.51
C LEU A 95 5.72 11.44 -0.99
N TYR A 96 6.52 10.69 -0.23
CA TYR A 96 6.63 10.91 1.20
C TYR A 96 7.16 12.32 1.52
N GLN A 97 8.20 12.77 0.81
CA GLN A 97 8.74 14.11 0.97
C GLN A 97 7.73 15.21 0.63
N ALA A 98 6.96 15.07 -0.45
CA ALA A 98 5.94 16.03 -0.85
C ALA A 98 4.83 16.18 0.20
N VAL A 99 4.50 15.10 0.90
CA VAL A 99 3.44 15.10 1.94
C VAL A 99 3.96 15.52 3.30
N MET A 100 5.13 15.01 3.73
CA MET A 100 5.64 15.15 5.10
C MET A 100 6.73 16.20 5.25
N SER A 101 7.25 16.75 4.14
CA SER A 101 8.39 17.68 4.11
C SER A 101 9.63 17.11 4.84
N ASN A 102 9.81 15.79 4.80
CA ASN A 102 10.90 15.08 5.47
C ASN A 102 11.44 13.93 4.61
N LYS A 103 12.69 13.52 4.83
CA LYS A 103 13.42 12.46 4.14
C LYS A 103 14.03 11.48 5.14
N PRO A 104 13.25 10.53 5.70
CA PRO A 104 13.73 9.63 6.75
C PRO A 104 14.65 8.51 6.23
N SER A 105 14.60 8.20 4.94
CA SER A 105 15.20 7.00 4.34
C SER A 105 16.72 6.96 4.48
N SER A 106 17.25 5.79 4.84
CA SER A 106 18.69 5.51 4.83
C SER A 106 19.22 5.23 3.43
N PHE A 107 18.43 4.55 2.61
CA PHE A 107 18.79 4.31 1.21
C PHE A 107 18.42 5.54 0.37
N ASN A 108 19.14 6.63 0.55
CA ASN A 108 18.88 7.94 -0.07
C ASN A 108 19.93 8.34 -1.12
N ASP A 109 20.83 7.43 -1.47
CA ASP A 109 21.87 7.59 -2.47
C ASP A 109 22.18 6.25 -3.19
N ASN A 110 23.07 6.27 -4.19
CA ASN A 110 23.58 5.08 -4.87
C ASN A 110 22.49 4.09 -5.33
N PRO A 111 21.46 4.53 -6.11
CA PRO A 111 20.49 3.62 -6.70
C PRO A 111 21.19 2.66 -7.65
N GLU A 112 20.56 1.52 -7.97
CA GLU A 112 21.07 0.62 -8.99
C GLU A 112 21.09 1.33 -10.35
N SER A 113 22.02 0.93 -11.22
CA SER A 113 22.14 1.53 -12.55
C SER A 113 20.81 1.49 -13.32
N GLY A 114 20.36 2.65 -13.76
CA GLY A 114 19.09 2.84 -14.47
C GLY A 114 17.87 2.97 -13.53
N GLU A 115 18.07 3.09 -12.21
CA GLU A 115 17.02 3.38 -11.23
C GLU A 115 17.05 4.85 -10.81
N GLU A 116 15.87 5.38 -10.45
CA GLU A 116 15.71 6.73 -9.90
C GLU A 116 15.64 6.67 -8.38
N GLN A 117 16.56 7.40 -7.71
CA GLN A 117 16.67 7.41 -6.25
C GLN A 117 15.36 7.79 -5.55
N THR A 118 14.68 8.80 -6.04
CA THR A 118 13.46 9.33 -5.40
C THR A 118 12.26 8.41 -5.53
N LYS A 119 12.31 7.48 -6.49
CA LYS A 119 11.28 6.46 -6.74
C LYS A 119 11.51 5.15 -5.96
N ARG A 120 12.56 5.07 -5.15
CA ARG A 120 12.69 3.96 -4.19
C ARG A 120 11.60 4.10 -3.12
N PRO A 121 11.15 2.99 -2.48
CA PRO A 121 10.20 3.09 -1.38
C PRO A 121 10.78 3.92 -0.24
N VAL A 122 9.94 4.67 0.44
CA VAL A 122 10.33 5.26 1.72
C VAL A 122 10.52 4.15 2.74
N GLU A 123 11.56 4.26 3.55
CA GLU A 123 11.82 3.38 4.69
C GLU A 123 12.27 4.20 5.91
N ARG A 124 12.44 3.55 7.08
CA ARG A 124 12.65 4.20 8.38
C ARG A 124 11.49 5.11 8.79
N VAL A 125 10.30 4.65 8.49
CA VAL A 125 9.04 5.24 8.95
C VAL A 125 8.40 4.34 10.01
N SER A 126 7.93 4.93 11.09
CA SER A 126 7.14 4.28 12.13
C SER A 126 5.68 4.13 11.67
N TRP A 127 4.88 3.35 12.38
CA TRP A 127 3.45 3.29 12.16
C TRP A 127 2.78 4.66 12.42
N TYR A 128 3.28 5.41 13.41
CA TYR A 128 2.80 6.77 13.69
C TYR A 128 3.08 7.73 12.50
N ASP A 129 4.27 7.63 11.90
CA ASP A 129 4.58 8.40 10.69
C ASP A 129 3.61 8.08 9.55
N CYS A 130 3.24 6.79 9.39
CA CYS A 130 2.30 6.35 8.36
C CYS A 130 0.89 6.89 8.61
N ILE A 131 0.40 6.91 9.85
CA ILE A 131 -0.89 7.52 10.23
C ILE A 131 -0.90 9.03 9.89
N ALA A 132 0.17 9.73 10.28
CA ALA A 132 0.31 11.15 9.96
C ALA A 132 0.37 11.41 8.46
N PHE A 133 1.13 10.59 7.71
CA PHE A 133 1.21 10.67 6.26
C PHE A 133 -0.17 10.51 5.62
N CYS A 134 -0.92 9.47 5.99
CA CYS A 134 -2.24 9.20 5.42
C CYS A 134 -3.21 10.37 5.60
N ASN A 135 -3.29 10.93 6.81
CA ASN A 135 -4.15 12.08 7.08
C ASN A 135 -3.68 13.35 6.34
N LYS A 136 -2.36 13.61 6.30
CA LYS A 136 -1.81 14.76 5.54
C LYS A 136 -2.05 14.61 4.03
N LEU A 137 -1.89 13.41 3.47
CA LEU A 137 -2.18 13.12 2.08
C LEU A 137 -3.66 13.37 1.76
N SER A 138 -4.56 12.89 2.64
CA SER A 138 -6.00 13.13 2.52
C SER A 138 -6.32 14.61 2.48
N LEU A 139 -5.78 15.39 3.42
CA LEU A 139 -5.99 16.85 3.48
C LEU A 139 -5.46 17.57 2.23
N LYS A 140 -4.26 17.20 1.72
CA LYS A 140 -3.70 17.78 0.48
C LYS A 140 -4.58 17.53 -0.74
N LEU A 141 -5.34 16.45 -0.75
CA LEU A 141 -6.26 16.08 -1.84
C LEU A 141 -7.73 16.45 -1.56
N GLY A 142 -8.01 17.17 -0.46
CA GLY A 142 -9.35 17.60 -0.10
C GLY A 142 -10.28 16.47 0.33
N LEU A 143 -9.71 15.35 0.84
CA LEU A 143 -10.44 14.18 1.31
C LEU A 143 -10.59 14.20 2.84
N GLU A 144 -11.51 13.39 3.36
CA GLU A 144 -11.72 13.22 4.79
C GLU A 144 -10.57 12.44 5.42
N GLN A 145 -10.21 12.78 6.66
CA GLN A 145 -9.21 12.03 7.42
C GLN A 145 -9.82 10.76 8.00
N CYS A 146 -9.12 9.62 7.87
CA CYS A 146 -9.55 8.33 8.42
C CYS A 146 -9.13 8.14 9.88
N TYR A 147 -8.17 8.94 10.37
CA TYR A 147 -7.61 8.76 11.71
C TYR A 147 -7.83 10.00 12.59
N THR A 148 -8.14 9.74 13.84
CA THR A 148 -8.16 10.78 14.88
C THR A 148 -7.22 10.38 16.01
N VAL A 149 -6.18 11.16 16.24
CA VAL A 149 -5.27 11.04 17.39
C VAL A 149 -5.64 12.14 18.38
N THR A 150 -5.91 11.77 19.63
CA THR A 150 -6.29 12.70 20.69
C THR A 150 -5.18 12.77 21.72
N VAL A 151 -4.60 13.94 21.93
CA VAL A 151 -3.53 14.18 22.91
C VAL A 151 -4.04 15.17 23.96
N GLY A 152 -3.97 14.77 25.22
CA GLY A 152 -4.48 15.61 26.31
C GLY A 152 -5.96 16.00 26.17
N GLY A 153 -6.78 15.13 25.57
CA GLY A 153 -8.22 15.34 25.35
C GLY A 153 -8.55 16.15 24.09
N ASN A 154 -7.57 16.59 23.30
CA ASN A 154 -7.80 17.37 22.08
C ASN A 154 -7.34 16.60 20.83
N PRO A 155 -8.14 16.53 19.76
CA PRO A 155 -7.70 15.98 18.49
C PRO A 155 -6.52 16.77 17.91
N ILE A 156 -5.55 16.03 17.35
CA ILE A 156 -4.42 16.64 16.62
C ILE A 156 -4.93 17.20 15.29
N ASP A 157 -4.51 18.43 14.98
CA ASP A 157 -4.65 19.01 13.64
C ASP A 157 -3.46 18.56 12.77
N PHE A 158 -3.69 17.59 11.90
CA PHE A 158 -2.66 17.07 10.98
C PHE A 158 -2.24 18.09 9.92
N SER A 159 -3.03 19.13 9.63
CA SER A 159 -2.65 20.18 8.66
C SER A 159 -1.43 20.98 9.14
N THR A 160 -1.32 21.19 10.45
CA THR A 160 -0.25 21.95 11.09
C THR A 160 0.78 21.10 11.82
N LEU A 161 0.55 19.79 11.96
CA LEU A 161 1.45 18.88 12.67
C LEU A 161 2.85 18.89 12.05
N ALA A 162 3.85 19.35 12.81
CA ALA A 162 5.24 19.27 12.41
C ALA A 162 5.76 17.81 12.50
N TYR A 163 6.67 17.41 11.61
CA TYR A 163 7.19 16.04 11.60
C TYR A 163 7.83 15.63 12.95
N ASN A 164 8.60 16.53 13.57
CA ASN A 164 9.25 16.29 14.85
C ASN A 164 8.31 16.23 16.06
N ALA A 165 7.02 16.52 15.87
CA ALA A 165 5.98 16.36 16.89
C ALA A 165 5.35 14.95 16.87
N ILE A 166 5.68 14.12 15.86
CA ILE A 166 5.29 12.71 15.85
C ILE A 166 6.20 11.95 16.83
N PRO A 167 5.63 11.16 17.78
CA PRO A 167 6.45 10.48 18.78
C PRO A 167 7.41 9.46 18.17
N ALA A 168 8.68 9.47 18.61
CA ALA A 168 9.70 8.49 18.26
C ALA A 168 9.85 7.36 19.30
N ILE A 169 9.01 7.37 20.33
CA ILE A 169 8.96 6.36 21.40
C ILE A 169 7.51 5.95 21.64
N ASP A 170 7.30 4.92 22.45
CA ASP A 170 5.97 4.46 22.81
C ASP A 170 5.09 5.60 23.34
N ASN A 171 3.89 5.72 22.76
CA ASN A 171 2.95 6.80 23.10
C ASN A 171 1.51 6.27 23.11
N ALA A 172 0.89 6.28 24.27
CA ALA A 172 -0.46 5.74 24.49
C ALA A 172 -1.53 6.46 23.64
N ASP A 173 -1.43 7.80 23.48
CA ASP A 173 -2.39 8.58 22.72
C ASP A 173 -2.35 8.18 21.21
N TRP A 174 -1.16 7.95 20.68
CA TRP A 174 -0.97 7.50 19.31
C TRP A 174 -1.31 6.01 19.12
N ASN A 175 -1.06 5.18 20.11
CA ASN A 175 -1.50 3.77 20.10
C ASN A 175 -3.02 3.66 20.04
N ASN A 176 -3.72 4.56 20.74
CA ASN A 176 -5.18 4.64 20.81
C ASN A 176 -5.81 5.47 19.67
N THR A 177 -5.12 5.63 18.55
CA THR A 177 -5.66 6.29 17.35
C THR A 177 -7.03 5.71 17.00
N ALA A 178 -8.06 6.57 16.94
CA ALA A 178 -9.36 6.16 16.42
C ALA A 178 -9.34 6.05 14.90
N PHE A 179 -10.00 5.04 14.36
CA PHE A 179 -10.07 4.74 12.94
C PHE A 179 -11.51 4.70 12.44
N ASP A 180 -11.77 5.44 11.36
CA ASP A 180 -13.03 5.40 10.63
C ASP A 180 -12.77 4.95 9.17
N GLY A 181 -12.96 3.66 8.92
CA GLY A 181 -12.77 3.06 7.59
C GLY A 181 -13.87 3.38 6.57
N SER A 182 -14.93 4.12 6.97
CA SER A 182 -15.99 4.58 6.06
C SER A 182 -15.62 5.87 5.32
N LYS A 183 -14.60 6.59 5.80
CA LYS A 183 -14.09 7.82 5.19
C LYS A 183 -13.40 7.55 3.86
N ASN A 184 -13.44 8.55 2.95
CA ASN A 184 -12.85 8.47 1.62
C ASN A 184 -11.36 8.84 1.58
N GLY A 185 -10.76 9.16 2.72
CA GLY A 185 -9.34 9.51 2.80
C GLY A 185 -8.40 8.31 2.69
N PHE A 186 -7.12 8.63 2.59
CA PHE A 186 -6.05 7.63 2.59
C PHE A 186 -5.82 7.07 3.99
N ARG A 187 -5.49 5.78 4.03
CA ARG A 187 -5.19 5.03 5.25
C ARG A 187 -4.23 3.87 4.97
N LEU A 188 -3.70 3.25 5.99
CA LEU A 188 -3.04 1.97 5.86
C LEU A 188 -4.07 0.89 5.46
N PRO A 189 -3.68 -0.13 4.69
CA PRO A 189 -4.52 -1.29 4.49
C PRO A 189 -4.76 -2.01 5.82
N THR A 190 -5.93 -2.61 5.99
CA THR A 190 -6.06 -3.68 6.98
C THR A 190 -5.22 -4.88 6.54
N GLU A 191 -4.88 -5.75 7.47
CA GLU A 191 -4.12 -6.96 7.14
C GLU A 191 -4.84 -7.80 6.07
N ALA A 192 -6.17 -7.93 6.18
CA ALA A 192 -6.98 -8.68 5.24
C ALA A 192 -7.01 -8.02 3.84
N GLU A 193 -7.14 -6.71 3.75
CA GLU A 193 -7.05 -5.98 2.48
C GLU A 193 -5.68 -6.16 1.83
N TRP A 194 -4.61 -6.05 2.62
CA TRP A 194 -3.25 -6.24 2.14
C TRP A 194 -3.05 -7.64 1.56
N GLU A 195 -3.46 -8.68 2.30
CA GLU A 195 -3.26 -10.07 1.87
C GLU A 195 -4.09 -10.43 0.64
N TRP A 196 -5.37 -10.01 0.61
CA TRP A 196 -6.23 -10.20 -0.55
C TRP A 196 -5.62 -9.55 -1.80
N ALA A 197 -5.14 -8.32 -1.68
CA ALA A 197 -4.44 -7.63 -2.74
C ALA A 197 -3.13 -8.33 -3.16
N ALA A 198 -2.36 -8.84 -2.20
CA ALA A 198 -1.11 -9.56 -2.47
C ALA A 198 -1.34 -10.87 -3.24
N LYS A 199 -2.42 -11.59 -2.94
CA LYS A 199 -2.80 -12.82 -3.67
C LYS A 199 -3.13 -12.55 -5.13
N GLY A 200 -3.61 -11.36 -5.48
CA GLY A 200 -3.81 -10.96 -6.88
C GLY A 200 -4.75 -11.86 -7.66
N GLY A 201 -5.76 -12.45 -6.98
CA GLY A 201 -6.74 -13.34 -7.59
C GLY A 201 -6.25 -14.79 -7.78
N THR A 202 -5.10 -15.17 -7.19
CA THR A 202 -4.54 -16.54 -7.24
C THR A 202 -4.29 -17.06 -5.82
N ASP A 203 -3.99 -18.36 -5.68
CA ASP A 203 -3.54 -18.96 -4.42
C ASP A 203 -2.01 -19.10 -4.35
N ASP A 204 -1.29 -18.33 -5.15
CA ASP A 204 0.16 -18.37 -5.19
C ASP A 204 0.79 -18.04 -3.82
N LYS A 205 1.87 -18.71 -3.47
CA LYS A 205 2.62 -18.49 -2.23
C LYS A 205 3.18 -17.06 -2.15
N TRP A 206 3.69 -16.56 -3.27
CA TRP A 206 4.20 -15.19 -3.43
C TRP A 206 3.35 -14.40 -4.41
N ALA A 207 3.34 -13.10 -4.30
CA ALA A 207 2.57 -12.24 -5.17
C ALA A 207 2.96 -12.41 -6.65
N GLY A 208 2.12 -13.12 -7.40
CA GLY A 208 2.27 -13.39 -8.84
C GLY A 208 2.98 -14.70 -9.20
N THR A 209 3.41 -15.52 -8.24
CA THR A 209 3.99 -16.82 -8.54
C THR A 209 3.99 -17.79 -7.36
N ASP A 210 3.79 -19.08 -7.65
CA ASP A 210 3.98 -20.18 -6.71
C ASP A 210 5.34 -20.89 -6.89
N THR A 211 6.14 -20.44 -7.85
CA THR A 211 7.40 -21.07 -8.22
C THR A 211 8.60 -20.31 -7.66
N LYS A 212 9.33 -20.90 -6.70
CA LYS A 212 10.52 -20.28 -6.06
C LYS A 212 11.54 -19.73 -7.06
N SER A 213 11.84 -20.46 -8.16
CA SER A 213 12.80 -20.00 -9.16
C SER A 213 12.34 -18.77 -9.95
N LYS A 214 11.03 -18.50 -9.99
CA LYS A 214 10.42 -17.32 -10.61
C LYS A 214 10.30 -16.13 -9.67
N LEU A 215 10.39 -16.33 -8.34
CA LEU A 215 10.22 -15.25 -7.35
C LEU A 215 11.11 -14.03 -7.63
N LYS A 216 12.31 -14.23 -8.12
CA LYS A 216 13.23 -13.14 -8.51
C LYS A 216 12.65 -12.16 -9.53
N ASN A 217 11.63 -12.56 -10.29
CA ASN A 217 10.97 -11.71 -11.28
C ASN A 217 9.90 -10.80 -10.65
N TYR A 218 9.44 -11.12 -9.44
CA TYR A 218 8.37 -10.41 -8.71
C TYR A 218 8.87 -9.67 -7.48
N ALA A 219 9.92 -10.18 -6.82
CA ALA A 219 10.38 -9.72 -5.52
C ALA A 219 11.85 -9.27 -5.52
N TRP A 220 12.14 -8.24 -4.73
CA TRP A 220 13.47 -7.90 -4.24
C TRP A 220 13.61 -8.47 -2.82
N TYR A 221 14.45 -9.47 -2.64
CA TYR A 221 14.68 -10.15 -1.36
C TYR A 221 16.17 -10.47 -1.20
N ASN A 222 16.61 -11.04 -0.09
CA ASN A 222 18.03 -11.19 0.22
C ASN A 222 18.89 -11.84 -0.88
N ALA A 223 18.32 -12.74 -1.66
CA ALA A 223 19.07 -13.45 -2.71
C ALA A 223 19.33 -12.60 -3.97
N ASN A 224 18.66 -11.47 -4.16
CA ASN A 224 18.76 -10.68 -5.40
C ASN A 224 18.73 -9.16 -5.22
N SER A 225 18.57 -8.66 -3.99
CA SER A 225 18.44 -7.22 -3.71
C SER A 225 19.77 -6.45 -3.68
N GLY A 226 20.91 -7.14 -3.64
CA GLY A 226 22.20 -6.46 -3.42
C GLY A 226 22.27 -5.70 -2.10
N SER A 227 21.52 -6.15 -1.07
CA SER A 227 21.45 -5.56 0.27
C SER A 227 20.96 -4.13 0.32
N LYS A 228 19.99 -3.78 -0.54
CA LYS A 228 19.36 -2.45 -0.62
C LYS A 228 17.93 -2.51 -1.13
N THR A 229 17.17 -1.43 -0.94
CA THR A 229 15.88 -1.23 -1.61
C THR A 229 16.09 -0.87 -3.09
N HIS A 230 15.07 -1.02 -3.91
CA HIS A 230 15.08 -0.71 -5.34
C HIS A 230 13.93 0.21 -5.73
N GLU A 231 14.07 0.91 -6.86
CA GLU A 231 12.99 1.68 -7.46
C GLU A 231 11.75 0.81 -7.62
N VAL A 232 10.60 1.32 -7.19
CA VAL A 232 9.32 0.60 -7.29
C VAL A 232 8.99 0.28 -8.74
N LYS A 233 8.34 -0.87 -9.00
CA LYS A 233 8.00 -1.41 -10.33
C LYS A 233 9.23 -1.85 -11.16
N LYS A 234 10.39 -1.25 -10.93
CA LYS A 234 11.56 -1.44 -11.80
C LYS A 234 12.04 -2.89 -11.78
N LYS A 235 12.22 -3.45 -12.98
CA LYS A 235 12.73 -4.81 -13.20
C LYS A 235 11.89 -5.92 -12.52
N LYS A 236 10.65 -5.65 -12.13
CA LYS A 236 9.73 -6.61 -11.51
C LYS A 236 8.43 -6.71 -12.31
N GLN A 237 7.78 -7.86 -12.18
CA GLN A 237 6.44 -8.10 -12.71
C GLN A 237 5.41 -7.85 -11.61
N PRO A 238 4.21 -7.37 -11.95
CA PRO A 238 3.11 -7.24 -11.00
C PRO A 238 2.45 -8.60 -10.73
N ASN A 239 1.62 -8.66 -9.69
CA ASN A 239 0.68 -9.76 -9.49
C ASN A 239 -0.56 -9.61 -10.40
N GLY A 240 -1.56 -10.48 -10.24
CA GLY A 240 -2.76 -10.49 -11.07
C GLY A 240 -3.70 -9.28 -10.89
N TYR A 241 -3.44 -8.40 -9.91
CA TYR A 241 -4.13 -7.11 -9.73
C TYR A 241 -3.26 -5.92 -10.13
N ASP A 242 -2.22 -6.15 -10.92
CA ASP A 242 -1.24 -5.13 -11.34
C ASP A 242 -0.55 -4.41 -10.18
N LEU A 243 -0.37 -5.09 -9.05
CA LEU A 243 0.33 -4.57 -7.89
C LEU A 243 1.78 -5.05 -7.88
N TYR A 244 2.70 -4.12 -7.64
CA TYR A 244 4.14 -4.40 -7.60
C TYR A 244 4.64 -4.48 -6.15
N ASN A 245 5.72 -5.24 -5.96
CA ASN A 245 6.45 -5.33 -4.71
C ASN A 245 5.62 -5.78 -3.49
N MET A 246 4.47 -6.45 -3.72
CA MET A 246 3.72 -7.10 -2.64
C MET A 246 4.53 -8.23 -1.97
N SER A 247 5.61 -8.68 -2.64
CA SER A 247 6.64 -9.56 -2.09
C SER A 247 7.99 -8.87 -2.18
N GLY A 248 8.66 -8.62 -1.04
CA GLY A 248 10.00 -8.04 -0.96
C GLY A 248 10.05 -6.51 -1.03
N ASN A 249 11.21 -5.95 -1.33
CA ASN A 249 11.59 -4.56 -1.29
C ASN A 249 11.56 -3.99 0.13
N VAL A 250 10.39 -3.55 0.65
CA VAL A 250 10.22 -3.21 2.07
C VAL A 250 9.03 -3.95 2.66
N GLN A 251 9.13 -4.32 3.94
CA GLN A 251 7.96 -4.73 4.72
C GLN A 251 6.99 -3.56 4.82
N GLU A 252 5.71 -3.84 4.83
CA GLU A 252 4.67 -2.83 4.81
C GLU A 252 3.85 -2.85 6.09
N TRP A 253 3.72 -1.67 6.72
CA TRP A 253 2.82 -1.48 7.84
C TRP A 253 1.36 -1.65 7.41
N CYS A 254 0.59 -2.42 8.23
CA CYS A 254 -0.86 -2.47 8.18
C CYS A 254 -1.47 -1.78 9.40
N TRP A 255 -2.78 -1.54 9.33
CA TRP A 255 -3.53 -0.94 10.44
C TRP A 255 -3.56 -1.82 11.68
N ASP A 256 -3.74 -3.13 11.51
CA ASP A 256 -4.13 -4.08 12.55
C ASP A 256 -3.09 -4.23 13.66
N TRP A 257 -3.55 -4.46 14.89
CA TRP A 257 -2.73 -5.02 15.94
C TRP A 257 -2.40 -6.49 15.65
N TYR A 258 -1.17 -6.87 15.90
CA TYR A 258 -0.68 -8.22 15.67
C TYR A 258 -1.23 -9.21 16.70
N SER A 259 -1.86 -10.27 16.24
CA SER A 259 -2.16 -11.50 16.99
C SER A 259 -1.40 -12.68 16.38
N ALA A 260 -0.78 -13.52 17.21
CA ALA A 260 -0.07 -14.70 16.75
C ALA A 260 -0.99 -15.82 16.22
N SER A 261 -2.30 -15.73 16.47
CA SER A 261 -3.31 -16.68 16.00
C SER A 261 -3.75 -16.37 14.57
N THR A 262 -4.19 -17.39 13.83
CA THR A 262 -4.92 -17.19 12.57
C THR A 262 -6.13 -16.31 12.82
N PRO A 263 -6.39 -15.29 11.99
CA PRO A 263 -7.61 -14.50 12.07
C PRO A 263 -8.87 -15.36 11.95
N ALA A 264 -9.97 -14.91 12.55
CA ALA A 264 -11.24 -15.62 12.48
C ALA A 264 -11.78 -15.65 11.05
N SER A 265 -12.36 -16.81 10.65
CA SER A 265 -12.97 -16.97 9.34
C SER A 265 -14.34 -16.28 9.25
N GLY A 266 -14.74 -15.84 8.04
CA GLY A 266 -16.07 -15.30 7.76
C GLY A 266 -16.30 -13.85 8.22
N GLN A 267 -15.24 -13.12 8.60
CA GLN A 267 -15.35 -11.70 8.97
C GLN A 267 -15.56 -10.80 7.75
N THR A 268 -16.27 -9.70 7.95
CA THR A 268 -16.47 -8.65 6.95
C THR A 268 -15.70 -7.40 7.35
N ASP A 269 -14.88 -6.87 6.43
CA ASP A 269 -14.00 -5.70 6.63
C ASP A 269 -13.26 -5.74 7.98
N PRO A 270 -12.54 -6.85 8.33
CA PRO A 270 -11.91 -6.96 9.63
C PRO A 270 -10.80 -5.91 9.81
N ILE A 271 -10.68 -5.41 11.03
CA ILE A 271 -9.67 -4.41 11.43
C ILE A 271 -8.71 -4.93 12.51
N GLY A 272 -8.66 -6.26 12.68
CA GLY A 272 -7.81 -6.92 13.66
C GLY A 272 -8.40 -6.96 15.07
N VAL A 273 -7.52 -7.20 16.06
CA VAL A 273 -7.87 -7.17 17.49
C VAL A 273 -7.88 -5.73 18.02
N GLU A 274 -8.62 -5.48 19.10
CA GLU A 274 -8.84 -4.13 19.64
C GLU A 274 -7.56 -3.47 20.18
N ASP A 275 -6.66 -4.28 20.78
CA ASP A 275 -5.41 -3.82 21.36
C ASP A 275 -4.25 -4.79 21.08
N GLY A 276 -3.03 -4.33 21.33
CA GLY A 276 -1.82 -5.13 21.17
C GLY A 276 -0.54 -4.35 21.46
N THR A 277 0.57 -5.05 21.37
CA THR A 277 1.91 -4.45 21.55
C THR A 277 2.59 -4.15 20.22
N PHE A 278 2.22 -4.89 19.16
CA PHE A 278 2.83 -4.81 17.84
C PHE A 278 1.77 -4.53 16.78
N ARG A 279 2.09 -3.66 15.82
CA ARG A 279 1.31 -3.48 14.60
C ARG A 279 1.78 -4.47 13.54
N ILE A 280 0.85 -4.95 12.70
CA ILE A 280 1.14 -5.90 11.62
C ILE A 280 2.11 -5.29 10.60
N ILE A 281 3.06 -6.12 10.15
CA ILE A 281 3.91 -5.88 8.99
C ILE A 281 3.85 -7.08 8.04
N ARG A 282 3.84 -6.82 6.74
CA ARG A 282 3.61 -7.81 5.69
C ARG A 282 4.64 -7.71 4.56
N GLY A 283 4.72 -8.72 3.69
CA GLY A 283 5.42 -8.69 2.40
C GLY A 283 6.89 -9.08 2.42
N GLY A 284 7.56 -9.07 3.57
CA GLY A 284 9.02 -9.22 3.62
C GLY A 284 9.77 -8.04 2.99
N SER A 285 11.09 -8.12 2.90
CA SER A 285 11.91 -7.01 2.44
C SER A 285 13.14 -7.45 1.67
N TRP A 286 13.92 -6.48 1.20
CA TRP A 286 15.23 -6.66 0.57
C TRP A 286 16.21 -7.51 1.42
N TYR A 287 16.01 -7.56 2.72
CA TYR A 287 16.87 -8.28 3.68
C TYR A 287 16.35 -9.68 4.02
N ASP A 288 15.07 -9.95 3.83
CA ASP A 288 14.41 -11.18 4.25
C ASP A 288 14.59 -12.30 3.23
N ASN A 289 14.46 -13.55 3.69
CA ASN A 289 14.42 -14.73 2.82
C ASN A 289 13.05 -14.86 2.14
N GLU A 290 12.95 -15.81 1.22
CA GLU A 290 11.72 -16.05 0.45
C GLU A 290 10.50 -16.40 1.30
N ASP A 291 10.67 -17.08 2.43
CA ASP A 291 9.52 -17.47 3.27
C ASP A 291 8.82 -16.26 3.88
N LYS A 292 9.59 -15.21 4.23
CA LYS A 292 9.01 -13.97 4.75
C LYS A 292 8.40 -13.08 3.67
N ALA A 293 8.78 -13.29 2.40
CA ALA A 293 8.20 -12.59 1.26
C ALA A 293 6.86 -13.20 0.79
N ALA A 294 6.39 -14.28 1.41
CA ALA A 294 5.13 -14.93 1.05
C ALA A 294 3.91 -14.08 1.43
N CYS A 295 2.86 -14.16 0.60
CA CYS A 295 1.60 -13.43 0.83
C CYS A 295 1.00 -13.70 2.21
N ALA A 296 1.06 -14.95 2.68
CA ALA A 296 0.49 -15.36 3.96
C ALA A 296 1.42 -15.16 5.18
N TYR A 297 2.69 -14.76 4.99
CA TYR A 297 3.60 -14.53 6.10
C TYR A 297 3.18 -13.30 6.90
N ARG A 298 3.05 -13.48 8.23
CA ARG A 298 2.63 -12.43 9.17
C ARG A 298 3.74 -12.15 10.17
N ASN A 299 3.96 -10.91 10.47
CA ASN A 299 4.84 -10.49 11.57
C ASN A 299 4.31 -9.18 12.17
N GLY A 300 4.91 -8.74 13.26
CA GLY A 300 4.55 -7.48 13.91
C GLY A 300 5.76 -6.78 14.49
N ASN A 301 5.63 -5.47 14.66
CA ASN A 301 6.65 -4.67 15.35
C ASN A 301 5.99 -3.53 16.12
N LYS A 302 6.72 -2.95 17.09
CA LYS A 302 6.25 -1.82 17.89
C LYS A 302 5.90 -0.65 16.99
N PRO A 303 4.78 0.05 17.23
CA PRO A 303 4.30 1.11 16.35
C PRO A 303 5.26 2.30 16.17
N PHE A 304 6.17 2.52 17.10
CA PHE A 304 7.18 3.59 17.05
C PHE A 304 8.54 3.16 16.47
N ASP A 305 8.75 1.85 16.23
CA ASP A 305 10.01 1.35 15.68
C ASP A 305 10.16 1.66 14.19
N THR A 306 11.36 2.04 13.79
CA THR A 306 11.74 2.27 12.40
C THR A 306 12.77 1.24 11.92
N SER A 307 12.83 0.95 10.62
CA SER A 307 13.82 0.04 10.04
C SER A 307 14.12 0.42 8.59
N THR A 308 15.34 0.19 8.15
CA THR A 308 15.76 0.33 6.73
C THR A 308 15.07 -0.68 5.80
N SER A 309 14.38 -1.65 6.36
CA SER A 309 13.61 -2.68 5.64
C SER A 309 12.10 -2.49 5.72
N ARG A 310 11.62 -1.34 6.23
CA ARG A 310 10.18 -1.15 6.49
C ARG A 310 9.67 0.18 5.99
N GLY A 311 8.62 0.11 5.17
CA GLY A 311 7.85 1.20 4.63
C GLY A 311 6.36 0.90 4.72
N PHE A 312 5.59 1.33 3.73
CA PHE A 312 4.14 1.11 3.68
C PHE A 312 3.56 1.42 2.29
N ARG A 313 2.33 0.99 2.06
CA ARG A 313 1.47 1.48 0.97
C ARG A 313 0.16 2.00 1.53
N VAL A 314 -0.61 2.73 0.72
CA VAL A 314 -1.87 3.33 1.15
C VAL A 314 -3.06 2.68 0.45
N VAL A 315 -4.21 2.77 1.10
CA VAL A 315 -5.52 2.43 0.53
C VAL A 315 -6.49 3.58 0.78
N CYS A 316 -7.60 3.62 0.03
CA CYS A 316 -8.74 4.49 0.30
C CYS A 316 -10.04 3.82 -0.18
N ARG A 317 -11.19 4.34 0.26
CA ARG A 317 -12.49 3.98 -0.33
C ARG A 317 -12.65 4.67 -1.69
N PRO A 318 -13.45 4.11 -2.61
CA PRO A 318 -13.76 4.69 -3.92
C PRO A 318 -14.38 6.07 -3.85
#